data_fdf511a163c5b2aff8d3efd8c52f29d6
#
_entry.id   fdf511a163c5b2aff8d3efd8c52f29d6
#
_cell.length_a   1.000
_cell.length_b   1.000
_cell.length_c   1.000
_cell.angle_alpha   90.00
_cell.angle_beta   90.00
_cell.angle_gamma   90.00
#
_symmetry.space_group_name_H-M   'P 1'
#
loop_
_entity.id
_entity.type
_entity.pdbx_description
1 polymer ?
#
loop_
_entity_poly.entity_id
_entity_poly.type
_entity_poly.pdbx_seq_one_letter_code
_entity_poly.pdbx_strand_id
1 'polypeptide(L)'
;LVSSVDNLQRALEAVPDDKSQLSEPIKNLIIGLEIVEKEMINSFEKHNIKQISPLGEKFDYNLHQAMFEVPTNEKEPGYVVEVSQKGYLLYDRLVRPAMVGISKKPEEEPLGKNSKKN
;
A
#
# COMPACT_ATOMS: atom_id res chain seq x y z
N LEU A 1 4.28 -15.95 8.58
CA LEU A 1 5.20 -15.45 7.57
C LEU A 1 4.74 -14.11 6.99
N VAL A 2 3.45 -14.00 6.68
CA VAL A 2 2.91 -12.75 6.14
C VAL A 2 3.08 -11.62 7.16
N SER A 3 2.87 -11.90 8.44
CA SER A 3 3.06 -10.91 9.50
C SER A 3 4.51 -10.45 9.59
N SER A 4 5.46 -11.37 9.37
CA SER A 4 6.88 -11.03 9.40
C SER A 4 7.24 -10.09 8.26
N VAL A 5 6.71 -10.36 7.08
CA VAL A 5 6.94 -9.49 5.92
C VAL A 5 6.32 -8.11 6.18
N ASP A 6 5.13 -8.06 6.77
CA ASP A 6 4.48 -6.79 7.09
C ASP A 6 5.33 -5.96 8.04
N ASN A 7 5.87 -6.59 9.06
CA ASN A 7 6.68 -5.90 10.04
C ASN A 7 7.97 -5.37 9.41
N LEU A 8 8.57 -6.17 8.54
CA LEU A 8 9.76 -5.75 7.81
C LEU A 8 9.46 -4.57 6.90
N GLN A 9 8.36 -4.63 6.17
CA GLN A 9 7.97 -3.54 5.27
C GLN A 9 7.65 -2.27 6.04
N ARG A 10 7.01 -2.39 7.20
CA ARG A 10 6.72 -1.25 8.04
C ARG A 10 8.02 -0.61 8.56
N ALA A 11 8.99 -1.44 8.93
CA ALA A 11 10.28 -0.93 9.38
C ALA A 11 10.99 -0.18 8.26
N LEU A 12 10.92 -0.69 7.04
CA LEU A 12 11.56 -0.03 5.90
C LEU A 12 10.85 1.27 5.53
N GLU A 13 9.53 1.34 5.71
CA GLU A 13 8.79 2.57 5.46
C GLU A 13 9.14 3.68 6.45
N ALA A 14 9.63 3.33 7.62
CA ALA A 14 10.05 4.30 8.62
C ALA A 14 11.38 4.96 8.27
N VAL A 15 12.09 4.43 7.27
CA VAL A 15 13.38 5.00 6.84
C VAL A 15 13.11 6.31 6.11
N PRO A 16 13.83 7.40 6.44
CA PRO A 16 13.67 8.65 5.72
C PRO A 16 14.03 8.52 4.25
N ASP A 17 13.31 9.23 3.40
CA ASP A 17 13.61 9.25 1.96
C ASP A 17 15.01 9.79 1.69
N ASP A 18 15.40 10.82 2.44
CA ASP A 18 16.74 11.38 2.33
C ASP A 18 17.70 10.61 3.24
N LYS A 19 18.47 9.73 2.66
CA LYS A 19 19.41 8.88 3.39
C LYS A 19 20.76 9.55 3.59
N SER A 20 20.95 10.78 3.11
CA SER A 20 22.22 11.46 3.24
C SER A 20 22.58 11.78 4.69
N GLN A 21 21.58 11.83 5.56
CA GLN A 21 21.79 12.10 6.99
C GLN A 21 22.15 10.85 7.78
N LEU A 22 22.12 9.68 7.15
CA LEU A 22 22.37 8.42 7.83
C LEU A 22 23.83 8.05 7.78
N SER A 23 24.32 7.39 8.84
CA SER A 23 25.69 6.87 8.85
C SER A 23 25.82 5.70 7.87
N GLU A 24 27.05 5.42 7.45
CA GLU A 24 27.30 4.30 6.53
C GLU A 24 26.86 2.95 7.10
N PRO A 25 27.14 2.62 8.38
CA PRO A 25 26.63 1.34 8.90
C PRO A 25 25.11 1.24 8.84
N ILE A 26 24.39 2.33 9.07
CA ILE A 26 22.93 2.32 9.01
C ILE A 26 22.46 2.15 7.57
N LYS A 27 23.10 2.84 6.62
CA LYS A 27 22.78 2.66 5.21
C LYS A 27 22.97 1.21 4.77
N ASN A 28 24.05 0.59 5.20
CA ASN A 28 24.32 -0.80 4.87
C ASN A 28 23.30 -1.75 5.48
N LEU A 29 22.86 -1.46 6.71
CA LEU A 29 21.81 -2.24 7.35
C LEU A 29 20.52 -2.16 6.56
N ILE A 30 20.15 -0.96 6.11
CA ILE A 30 18.94 -0.75 5.33
C ILE A 30 19.00 -1.53 4.02
N ILE A 31 20.15 -1.48 3.33
CA ILE A 31 20.34 -2.22 2.09
C ILE A 31 20.18 -3.72 2.35
N GLY A 32 20.75 -4.22 3.44
CA GLY A 32 20.61 -5.63 3.81
C GLY A 32 19.16 -6.02 4.06
N LEU A 33 18.40 -5.14 4.74
CA LEU A 33 17.00 -5.42 5.02
C LEU A 33 16.16 -5.41 3.75
N GLU A 34 16.46 -4.52 2.82
CA GLU A 34 15.77 -4.50 1.54
C GLU A 34 16.02 -5.77 0.74
N ILE A 35 17.24 -6.29 0.80
CA ILE A 35 17.57 -7.56 0.14
C ILE A 35 16.77 -8.69 0.77
N VAL A 36 16.70 -8.74 2.11
CA VAL A 36 15.91 -9.75 2.82
C VAL A 36 14.45 -9.70 2.41
N GLU A 37 13.88 -8.48 2.35
CA GLU A 37 12.50 -8.31 1.93
C GLU A 37 12.29 -8.89 0.54
N LYS A 38 13.18 -8.56 -0.40
CA LYS A 38 13.07 -9.04 -1.76
C LYS A 38 13.15 -10.56 -1.83
N GLU A 39 14.05 -11.15 -1.04
CA GLU A 39 14.18 -12.60 -1.00
C GLU A 39 12.93 -13.28 -0.44
N MET A 40 12.29 -12.66 0.56
CA MET A 40 11.07 -13.21 1.13
C MET A 40 9.93 -13.18 0.11
N ILE A 41 9.78 -12.07 -0.63
CA ILE A 41 8.75 -11.96 -1.66
C ILE A 41 9.01 -12.98 -2.77
N ASN A 42 10.25 -13.14 -3.19
CA ASN A 42 10.61 -14.13 -4.21
C ASN A 42 10.29 -15.55 -3.73
N SER A 43 10.55 -15.83 -2.46
CA SER A 43 10.24 -17.13 -1.88
C SER A 43 8.72 -17.38 -1.89
N PHE A 44 7.94 -16.36 -1.57
CA PHE A 44 6.49 -16.45 -1.64
C PHE A 44 6.04 -16.83 -3.05
N GLU A 45 6.61 -16.18 -4.07
CA GLU A 45 6.22 -16.46 -5.45
C GLU A 45 6.54 -17.90 -5.85
N LYS A 46 7.66 -18.42 -5.36
CA LYS A 46 8.02 -19.82 -5.63
C LYS A 46 7.03 -20.80 -5.02
N HIS A 47 6.30 -20.39 -3.98
CA HIS A 47 5.29 -21.21 -3.33
C HIS A 47 3.88 -20.79 -3.71
N ASN A 48 3.76 -20.07 -4.83
CA ASN A 48 2.47 -19.62 -5.38
C ASN A 48 1.73 -18.66 -4.46
N ILE A 49 2.47 -17.91 -3.66
CA ILE A 49 1.92 -16.83 -2.84
C ILE A 49 2.24 -15.52 -3.56
N LYS A 50 1.20 -14.80 -3.98
CA LYS A 50 1.36 -13.54 -4.70
C LYS A 50 0.98 -12.38 -3.82
N GLN A 51 1.80 -11.35 -3.83
CA GLN A 51 1.53 -10.12 -3.09
C GLN A 51 0.59 -9.24 -3.90
N ILE A 52 -0.42 -8.69 -3.24
CA ILE A 52 -1.35 -7.74 -3.85
C ILE A 52 -0.94 -6.34 -3.41
N SER A 53 -0.44 -5.55 -4.35
CA SER A 53 -0.05 -4.17 -4.10
C SER A 53 -0.64 -3.30 -5.21
N PRO A 54 -1.90 -2.88 -5.07
CA PRO A 54 -2.66 -2.29 -6.17
C PRO A 54 -2.52 -0.77 -6.29
N LEU A 55 -1.45 -0.20 -5.79
CA LEU A 55 -1.29 1.25 -5.86
C LEU A 55 -1.40 1.75 -7.30
N GLY A 56 -2.29 2.73 -7.52
CA GLY A 56 -2.51 3.28 -8.84
C GLY A 56 -3.51 2.51 -9.68
N GLU A 57 -4.01 1.38 -9.19
CA GLU A 57 -4.97 0.55 -9.91
C GLU A 57 -6.39 0.85 -9.45
N LYS A 58 -7.35 0.44 -10.27
CA LYS A 58 -8.74 0.59 -9.91
C LYS A 58 -9.08 -0.33 -8.73
N PHE A 59 -9.90 0.16 -7.82
CA PHE A 59 -10.31 -0.62 -6.66
C PHE A 59 -11.10 -1.86 -7.10
N ASP A 60 -10.76 -3.01 -6.52
CA ASP A 60 -11.42 -4.29 -6.76
C ASP A 60 -11.82 -4.87 -5.41
N TYR A 61 -13.10 -4.82 -5.10
CA TYR A 61 -13.58 -5.25 -3.78
C TYR A 61 -13.36 -6.74 -3.51
N ASN A 62 -13.05 -7.54 -4.54
CA ASN A 62 -12.73 -8.95 -4.34
C ASN A 62 -11.32 -9.15 -3.77
N LEU A 63 -10.43 -8.21 -4.00
CA LEU A 63 -9.02 -8.32 -3.60
C LEU A 63 -8.59 -7.23 -2.63
N HIS A 64 -9.36 -6.16 -2.53
CA HIS A 64 -9.00 -5.00 -1.74
C HIS A 64 -10.07 -4.69 -0.72
N GLN A 65 -9.66 -4.08 0.40
CA GLN A 65 -10.59 -3.57 1.39
C GLN A 65 -10.34 -2.08 1.55
N ALA A 66 -11.34 -1.28 1.25
CA ALA A 66 -11.23 0.18 1.38
C ALA A 66 -11.33 0.54 2.85
N MET A 67 -10.29 1.17 3.37
CA MET A 67 -10.25 1.59 4.77
C MET A 67 -10.60 3.05 4.94
N PHE A 68 -10.36 3.87 3.92
CA PHE A 68 -10.63 5.29 3.96
C PHE A 68 -10.68 5.83 2.54
N GLU A 69 -11.18 7.05 2.43
CA GLU A 69 -11.26 7.74 1.15
C GLU A 69 -10.35 8.97 1.18
N VAL A 70 -9.69 9.23 0.08
CA VAL A 70 -8.78 10.37 -0.06
C VAL A 70 -9.33 11.33 -1.11
N PRO A 71 -9.80 12.51 -0.72
CA PRO A 71 -10.26 13.49 -1.69
C PRO A 71 -9.09 13.96 -2.56
N THR A 72 -9.24 13.84 -3.87
CA THR A 72 -8.20 14.27 -4.79
C THR A 72 -8.76 14.54 -6.17
N ASN A 73 -8.19 15.54 -6.84
CA ASN A 73 -8.50 15.83 -8.24
C ASN A 73 -7.52 15.13 -9.19
N GLU A 74 -6.48 14.50 -8.66
CA GLU A 74 -5.42 13.92 -9.48
C GLU A 74 -5.78 12.55 -10.02
N LYS A 75 -6.76 11.89 -9.40
CA LYS A 75 -7.23 10.58 -9.84
C LYS A 75 -8.74 10.59 -9.92
N GLU A 76 -9.27 9.79 -10.84
CA GLU A 76 -10.70 9.58 -10.86
C GLU A 76 -11.13 8.82 -9.61
N PRO A 77 -12.40 9.00 -9.17
CA PRO A 77 -12.88 8.26 -8.00
C PRO A 77 -12.79 6.76 -8.22
N GLY A 78 -12.50 6.03 -7.13
CA GLY A 78 -12.46 4.58 -7.18
C GLY A 78 -11.10 3.98 -7.48
N TYR A 79 -10.05 4.79 -7.47
CA TYR A 79 -8.69 4.27 -7.67
C TYR A 79 -7.94 4.17 -6.35
N VAL A 80 -7.06 3.19 -6.26
CA VAL A 80 -6.23 3.02 -5.07
C VAL A 80 -5.12 4.06 -5.08
N VAL A 81 -5.14 4.93 -4.09
CA VAL A 81 -4.13 6.00 -3.97
C VAL A 81 -3.17 5.72 -2.82
N GLU A 82 -3.50 4.78 -1.96
CA GLU A 82 -2.61 4.40 -0.86
C GLU A 82 -2.85 2.94 -0.50
N VAL A 83 -1.78 2.22 -0.15
CA VAL A 83 -1.86 0.86 0.32
C VAL A 83 -1.34 0.84 1.75
N SER A 84 -2.24 0.69 2.72
CA SER A 84 -1.87 0.62 4.13
C SER A 84 -1.22 -0.70 4.47
N GLN A 85 -1.76 -1.79 3.89
CA GLN A 85 -1.25 -3.12 4.14
C GLN A 85 -1.47 -3.94 2.87
N LYS A 86 -0.41 -4.58 2.41
CA LYS A 86 -0.49 -5.38 1.19
C LYS A 86 -1.25 -6.66 1.46
N GLY A 87 -1.96 -7.14 0.44
CA GLY A 87 -2.68 -8.40 0.52
C GLY A 87 -1.91 -9.54 -0.08
N TYR A 88 -2.45 -10.75 0.03
CA TYR A 88 -1.79 -11.94 -0.47
C TYR A 88 -2.79 -12.96 -1.00
N LEU A 89 -2.40 -13.61 -2.10
CA LEU A 89 -3.11 -14.74 -2.68
C LEU A 89 -2.23 -15.98 -2.56
N LEU A 90 -2.84 -17.11 -2.19
CA LEU A 90 -2.19 -18.42 -2.27
C LEU A 90 -2.90 -19.17 -3.39
N TYR A 91 -2.19 -19.37 -4.51
CA TYR A 91 -2.81 -19.81 -5.75
C TYR A 91 -3.92 -18.81 -6.12
N ASP A 92 -5.15 -19.24 -6.25
CA ASP A 92 -6.28 -18.35 -6.53
C ASP A 92 -7.08 -17.99 -5.27
N ARG A 93 -6.60 -18.39 -4.12
CA ARG A 93 -7.30 -18.22 -2.87
C ARG A 93 -6.82 -16.96 -2.17
N LEU A 94 -7.75 -16.10 -1.81
CA LEU A 94 -7.41 -14.89 -1.08
C LEU A 94 -7.04 -15.24 0.36
N VAL A 95 -5.78 -14.96 0.73
CA VAL A 95 -5.32 -15.13 2.11
C VAL A 95 -5.77 -13.94 2.94
N ARG A 96 -5.53 -12.74 2.41
CA ARG A 96 -6.06 -11.53 3.01
C ARG A 96 -6.09 -10.43 1.95
N PRO A 97 -7.09 -9.54 2.00
CA PRO A 97 -7.17 -8.45 1.04
C PRO A 97 -6.13 -7.36 1.34
N ALA A 98 -5.80 -6.58 0.32
CA ALA A 98 -4.99 -5.38 0.53
C ALA A 98 -5.86 -4.30 1.17
N MET A 99 -5.34 -3.68 2.23
CA MET A 99 -6.02 -2.58 2.89
C MET A 99 -5.60 -1.29 2.22
N VAL A 100 -6.55 -0.57 1.64
CA VAL A 100 -6.24 0.55 0.75
C VAL A 100 -7.04 1.79 1.08
N GLY A 101 -6.52 2.93 0.65
CA GLY A 101 -7.27 4.17 0.58
C GLY A 101 -7.62 4.42 -0.87
N ILE A 102 -8.87 4.77 -1.13
CA ILE A 102 -9.34 5.01 -2.49
C ILE A 102 -9.62 6.49 -2.72
N SER A 103 -9.46 6.88 -3.96
CA SER A 103 -9.72 8.26 -4.35
C SER A 103 -11.21 8.54 -4.37
N LYS A 104 -11.56 9.76 -3.99
CA LYS A 104 -12.93 10.26 -4.16
C LYS A 104 -12.86 11.69 -4.66
N LYS A 105 -13.97 12.16 -5.19
CA LYS A 105 -14.05 13.53 -5.63
C LYS A 105 -14.00 14.45 -4.43
N PRO A 106 -13.20 15.53 -4.45
CA PRO A 106 -13.22 16.50 -3.36
C PRO A 106 -14.60 17.13 -3.24
N GLU A 107 -15.05 17.37 -2.02
CA GLU A 107 -16.28 18.10 -1.79
C GLU A 107 -16.04 19.57 -2.04
N GLU A 108 -16.92 20.16 -2.87
CA GLU A 108 -16.87 21.60 -3.07
C GLU A 108 -17.81 22.21 -2.11
N GLU A 109 -17.68 22.86 -1.62
CA GLU A 109 -18.52 23.19 -0.76
C GLU A 109 -19.46 23.95 -1.01
N PRO A 110 -19.86 22.95 -1.47
CA PRO A 110 -20.69 23.03 -1.78
C PRO A 110 -21.36 23.54 -2.01
N LEU A 111 -21.15 23.48 -2.18
CA LEU A 111 -21.65 23.69 -2.31
C LEU A 111 -22.40 23.76 -2.23
N GLY A 112 -22.22 23.82 -2.25
CA GLY A 112 -22.85 23.68 -1.95
C GLY A 112 -23.28 23.45 -2.05
N LYS A 113 -23.18 23.51 -2.16
CA LYS A 113 -23.56 23.11 -1.73
C LYS A 113 -23.75 22.84 -1.46
N ASN A 114 -23.78 23.09 -1.64
CA ASN A 114 -24.07 22.80 -0.93
C ASN A 114 -24.24 22.71 -0.83
N SER A 115 -24.28 22.93 -1.27
CA SER A 115 -24.56 22.80 -0.73
C SER A 115 -24.79 22.68 -0.76
N LYS A 116 -25.00 22.86 -1.10
CA LYS A 116 -25.25 22.76 -0.56
C LYS A 116 -25.50 22.72 -0.46
N LYS A 117 -25.66 23.06 -0.84
CA LYS A 117 -25.90 23.06 -0.19
C LYS A 117 -26.19 23.08 0.08
N ASN A 118 -26.32 23.45 -0.45
CA ASN A 118 -26.55 23.50 0.35
C ASN A 118 -26.76 23.33 0.74
#